data_e4dcd5c5469fa83e61db5070d4fa43db
#
_entry.id   e4dcd5c5469fa83e61db5070d4fa43db
#
_cell.length_a   1.000
_cell.length_b   1.000
_cell.length_c   1.000
_cell.angle_alpha   90.00
_cell.angle_beta   90.00
_cell.angle_gamma   90.00
#
_symmetry.space_group_name_H-M   'P 1'
#
loop_
_entity.id
_entity.type
_entity.pdbx_description
1 polymer ?
#
loop_
_entity_poly.entity_id
_entity_poly.type
_entity_poly.pdbx_seq_one_letter_code
_entity_poly.pdbx_strand_id
1 'polypeptide(L)'
;MLLLMAFVAWVLTAVPPEGFPILEYHMVTENPRPDAKPYVVPPEDFAAQLDYLKAEGYETITMLEFSKAAKGKGNLPEKPVIVTFDDGYEDNYTQALPLLEERGMKGEVYVVTNFIGKKGYLTWDELRDMQQRGIEIGCHTADHLPLVGLSRAEQEDQVRLSKLLLEWNGIKTVFSFSYPNGSCNAEIAALLRDSNYLTAVTGDAGFNTFQTDPMFLQRVNIPRPRFGLTEFRLRILKAELFSIFGINQHLQH
;
A
#
# COMPACT_ATOMS: atom_id res chain seq x y z
N MET A 1 -15.91 20.89 -22.40
CA MET A 1 -16.18 19.75 -21.48
C MET A 1 -16.42 18.46 -22.25
N LEU A 2 -17.37 18.34 -23.17
CA LEU A 2 -17.65 17.13 -23.96
C LEU A 2 -16.44 16.61 -24.76
N LEU A 3 -15.66 17.47 -25.42
CA LEU A 3 -14.47 17.08 -26.17
C LEU A 3 -13.36 16.53 -25.27
N LEU A 4 -13.18 17.07 -24.06
CA LEU A 4 -12.22 16.56 -23.09
C LEU A 4 -12.65 15.18 -22.56
N MET A 5 -13.92 14.98 -22.26
CA MET A 5 -14.46 13.69 -21.83
C MET A 5 -14.35 12.64 -22.95
N ALA A 6 -14.62 13.01 -24.19
CA ALA A 6 -14.45 12.13 -25.34
C ALA A 6 -12.97 11.78 -25.58
N PHE A 7 -12.06 12.73 -25.41
CA PHE A 7 -10.61 12.49 -25.51
C PHE A 7 -10.11 11.55 -24.41
N VAL A 8 -10.52 11.78 -23.16
CA VAL A 8 -10.17 10.90 -22.04
C VAL A 8 -10.72 9.48 -22.26
N ALA A 9 -11.98 9.35 -22.67
CA ALA A 9 -12.59 8.07 -22.99
C ALA A 9 -11.85 7.35 -24.15
N TRP A 10 -11.44 8.10 -25.16
CA TRP A 10 -10.66 7.55 -26.28
C TRP A 10 -9.26 7.09 -25.84
N VAL A 11 -8.56 7.87 -25.03
CA VAL A 11 -7.24 7.49 -24.47
C VAL A 11 -7.36 6.18 -23.68
N LEU A 12 -8.35 6.07 -22.80
CA LEU A 12 -8.57 4.88 -21.96
C LEU A 12 -8.95 3.63 -22.76
N THR A 13 -9.55 3.80 -23.95
CA THR A 13 -9.90 2.66 -24.81
C THR A 13 -8.83 2.33 -25.84
N ALA A 14 -8.05 3.32 -26.26
CA ALA A 14 -7.02 3.17 -27.30
C ALA A 14 -5.63 2.79 -26.74
N VAL A 15 -5.36 3.15 -25.49
CA VAL A 15 -4.11 2.83 -24.79
C VAL A 15 -4.48 2.00 -23.56
N PRO A 16 -4.35 0.66 -23.63
CA PRO A 16 -4.58 -0.16 -22.45
C PRO A 16 -3.63 0.29 -21.33
N PRO A 17 -4.10 0.33 -20.08
CA PRO A 17 -3.25 0.74 -18.96
C PRO A 17 -2.06 -0.22 -18.87
N GLU A 18 -0.85 0.32 -19.02
CA GLU A 18 0.35 -0.42 -18.69
C GLU A 18 0.56 -0.32 -17.19
N GLY A 19 0.33 -1.42 -16.47
CA GLY A 19 0.60 -1.48 -15.04
C GLY A 19 -0.64 -1.66 -14.15
N PHE A 20 -0.42 -1.55 -12.85
CA PHE A 20 -1.43 -1.82 -11.84
C PHE A 20 -1.32 -0.84 -10.67
N PRO A 21 -2.44 -0.55 -9.97
CA PRO A 21 -2.45 0.29 -8.78
C PRO A 21 -2.04 -0.49 -7.53
N ILE A 22 -1.37 0.21 -6.62
CA ILE A 22 -1.21 -0.17 -5.22
C ILE A 22 -2.02 0.85 -4.41
N LEU A 23 -3.04 0.40 -3.69
CA LEU A 23 -3.93 1.27 -2.93
C LEU A 23 -3.37 1.48 -1.53
N GLU A 24 -3.30 2.74 -1.11
CA GLU A 24 -2.80 3.14 0.20
C GLU A 24 -3.94 3.54 1.12
N TYR A 25 -4.23 2.68 2.08
CA TYR A 25 -5.14 2.93 3.19
C TYR A 25 -4.36 3.10 4.49
N HIS A 26 -5.04 3.57 5.53
CA HIS A 26 -4.53 3.58 6.89
C HIS A 26 -5.58 2.95 7.84
N MET A 27 -6.56 3.72 8.29
CA MET A 27 -7.62 3.25 9.18
C MET A 27 -8.90 2.89 8.42
N VAL A 28 -9.56 1.81 8.86
CA VAL A 28 -10.90 1.42 8.40
C VAL A 28 -11.83 1.40 9.59
N THR A 29 -12.46 2.54 9.91
CA THR A 29 -13.29 2.69 11.12
C THR A 29 -14.34 3.79 10.99
N GLU A 30 -15.47 3.64 11.70
CA GLU A 30 -16.45 4.73 11.87
C GLU A 30 -16.02 5.77 12.91
N ASN A 31 -15.15 5.37 13.86
CA ASN A 31 -14.81 6.16 15.03
C ASN A 31 -13.33 6.56 15.03
N PRO A 32 -12.90 7.44 14.11
CA PRO A 32 -11.50 7.85 14.06
C PRO A 32 -11.14 8.73 15.24
N ARG A 33 -9.85 8.67 15.61
CA ARG A 33 -9.28 9.72 16.45
C ARG A 33 -9.39 11.08 15.72
N PRO A 34 -9.55 12.18 16.43
CA PRO A 34 -9.73 13.52 15.81
C PRO A 34 -8.59 13.92 14.85
N ASP A 35 -7.35 13.54 15.18
CA ASP A 35 -6.13 13.80 14.42
C ASP A 35 -5.98 12.91 13.18
N ALA A 36 -6.62 11.74 13.16
CA ALA A 36 -6.53 10.75 12.10
C ALA A 36 -7.64 10.86 11.02
N LYS A 37 -8.59 11.79 11.17
CA LYS A 37 -9.76 11.90 10.26
C LYS A 37 -9.46 11.89 8.76
N PRO A 38 -8.39 12.54 8.26
CA PRO A 38 -8.08 12.52 6.82
C PRO A 38 -7.70 11.13 6.29
N TYR A 39 -7.19 10.25 7.15
CA TYR A 39 -6.63 8.94 6.82
C TYR A 39 -7.61 7.78 7.07
N VAL A 40 -8.89 8.08 7.27
CA VAL A 40 -9.89 7.10 7.67
C VAL A 40 -10.88 6.86 6.56
N VAL A 41 -11.10 5.59 6.21
CA VAL A 41 -12.19 5.15 5.34
C VAL A 41 -13.21 4.41 6.21
N PRO A 42 -14.50 4.81 6.21
CA PRO A 42 -15.54 4.06 6.88
C PRO A 42 -15.63 2.63 6.35
N PRO A 43 -15.95 1.60 7.18
CA PRO A 43 -16.05 0.21 6.74
C PRO A 43 -17.04 -0.01 5.59
N GLU A 44 -18.16 0.73 5.57
CA GLU A 44 -19.13 0.67 4.46
C GLU A 44 -18.54 1.18 3.15
N ASP A 45 -17.81 2.29 3.18
CA ASP A 45 -17.11 2.83 2.01
C ASP A 45 -16.01 1.88 1.54
N PHE A 46 -15.24 1.31 2.48
CA PHE A 46 -14.20 0.32 2.15
C PHE A 46 -14.80 -0.92 1.48
N ALA A 47 -15.89 -1.47 2.02
CA ALA A 47 -16.63 -2.58 1.42
C ALA A 47 -17.09 -2.25 -0.02
N ALA A 48 -17.69 -1.08 -0.22
CA ALA A 48 -18.14 -0.63 -1.54
C ALA A 48 -16.96 -0.47 -2.53
N GLN A 49 -15.79 -0.03 -2.06
CA GLN A 49 -14.58 0.09 -2.88
C GLN A 49 -14.05 -1.28 -3.29
N LEU A 50 -14.05 -2.27 -2.38
CA LEU A 50 -13.66 -3.65 -2.70
C LEU A 50 -14.63 -4.30 -3.69
N ASP A 51 -15.95 -4.10 -3.50
CA ASP A 51 -16.98 -4.60 -4.43
C ASP A 51 -16.82 -3.99 -5.82
N TYR A 52 -16.50 -2.69 -5.90
CA TYR A 52 -16.20 -2.03 -7.16
C TYR A 52 -14.97 -2.66 -7.85
N LEU A 53 -13.87 -2.86 -7.14
CA LEU A 53 -12.68 -3.50 -7.71
C LEU A 53 -13.02 -4.86 -8.32
N LYS A 54 -13.77 -5.68 -7.59
CA LYS A 54 -14.20 -7.00 -8.05
C LYS A 54 -15.11 -6.91 -9.28
N ALA A 55 -16.05 -5.97 -9.30
CA ALA A 55 -16.97 -5.75 -10.43
C ALA A 55 -16.23 -5.27 -11.70
N GLU A 56 -15.15 -4.51 -11.55
CA GLU A 56 -14.30 -4.06 -12.67
C GLU A 56 -13.27 -5.13 -13.11
N GLY A 57 -13.28 -6.31 -12.47
CA GLY A 57 -12.40 -7.42 -12.82
C GLY A 57 -10.98 -7.32 -12.23
N TYR A 58 -10.78 -6.48 -11.20
CA TYR A 58 -9.52 -6.48 -10.47
C TYR A 58 -9.39 -7.72 -9.58
N GLU A 59 -8.20 -8.29 -9.56
CA GLU A 59 -7.83 -9.38 -8.67
C GLU A 59 -6.70 -8.93 -7.75
N THR A 60 -6.87 -9.13 -6.42
CA THR A 60 -5.83 -8.75 -5.47
C THR A 60 -4.65 -9.71 -5.53
N ILE A 61 -3.46 -9.12 -5.61
CA ILE A 61 -2.17 -9.83 -5.50
C ILE A 61 -1.41 -9.32 -4.28
N THR A 62 -0.38 -10.05 -3.88
CA THR A 62 0.55 -9.64 -2.82
C THR A 62 1.84 -9.05 -3.40
N MET A 63 2.63 -8.34 -2.58
CA MET A 63 3.96 -7.86 -2.98
C MET A 63 4.90 -9.01 -3.32
N LEU A 64 4.75 -10.16 -2.66
CA LEU A 64 5.53 -11.36 -2.97
C LEU A 64 5.16 -11.92 -4.34
N GLU A 65 3.88 -11.98 -4.68
CA GLU A 65 3.41 -12.43 -5.99
C GLU A 65 3.94 -11.50 -7.09
N PHE A 66 3.86 -10.18 -6.89
CA PHE A 66 4.47 -9.20 -7.79
C PHE A 66 5.99 -9.44 -7.93
N SER A 67 6.73 -9.55 -6.83
CA SER A 67 8.18 -9.77 -6.84
C SER A 67 8.58 -11.07 -7.55
N LYS A 68 7.78 -12.13 -7.41
CA LYS A 68 8.00 -13.40 -8.12
C LYS A 68 7.75 -13.25 -9.63
N ALA A 69 6.65 -12.60 -10.00
CA ALA A 69 6.30 -12.38 -11.39
C ALA A 69 7.34 -11.50 -12.12
N ALA A 70 7.82 -10.44 -11.45
CA ALA A 70 8.90 -9.58 -11.96
C ALA A 70 10.22 -10.34 -12.23
N LYS A 71 10.44 -11.47 -11.55
CA LYS A 71 11.58 -12.38 -11.74
C LYS A 71 11.27 -13.56 -12.68
N GLY A 72 10.14 -13.52 -13.39
CA GLY A 72 9.69 -14.59 -14.28
C GLY A 72 9.26 -15.87 -13.55
N LYS A 73 8.92 -15.79 -12.26
CA LYS A 73 8.53 -16.93 -11.40
C LYS A 73 7.05 -16.88 -11.06
N GLY A 74 6.19 -16.74 -12.04
CA GLY A 74 4.74 -16.68 -11.89
C GLY A 74 4.12 -15.69 -12.86
N ASN A 75 2.78 -15.73 -12.95
CA ASN A 75 2.00 -14.80 -13.75
C ASN A 75 1.12 -13.97 -12.83
N LEU A 76 0.86 -12.72 -13.22
CA LEU A 76 -0.15 -11.89 -12.59
C LEU A 76 -1.49 -12.07 -13.33
N PRO A 77 -2.62 -11.82 -12.68
CA PRO A 77 -3.92 -11.73 -13.33
C PRO A 77 -3.94 -10.58 -14.35
N GLU A 78 -4.97 -10.51 -15.16
CA GLU A 78 -5.09 -9.48 -16.20
C GLU A 78 -5.19 -8.06 -15.62
N LYS A 79 -5.90 -7.91 -14.50
CA LYS A 79 -6.06 -6.64 -13.78
C LYS A 79 -5.62 -6.79 -12.31
N PRO A 80 -4.32 -6.82 -12.03
CA PRO A 80 -3.86 -6.95 -10.65
C PRO A 80 -4.06 -5.65 -9.87
N VAL A 81 -4.29 -5.76 -8.57
CA VAL A 81 -4.31 -4.66 -7.60
C VAL A 81 -3.69 -5.11 -6.28
N ILE A 82 -2.97 -4.23 -5.60
CA ILE A 82 -2.48 -4.49 -4.25
C ILE A 82 -3.20 -3.55 -3.28
N VAL A 83 -3.75 -4.10 -2.20
CA VAL A 83 -4.39 -3.34 -1.12
C VAL A 83 -3.42 -3.26 0.04
N THR A 84 -3.02 -2.05 0.43
CA THR A 84 -2.05 -1.84 1.50
C THR A 84 -2.60 -0.95 2.60
N PHE A 85 -2.17 -1.18 3.85
CA PHE A 85 -2.53 -0.39 5.02
C PHE A 85 -1.25 0.03 5.74
N ASP A 86 -1.11 1.31 6.05
CA ASP A 86 0.04 1.83 6.79
C ASP A 86 -0.26 1.94 8.30
N ASP A 87 0.79 2.07 9.09
CA ASP A 87 0.85 2.26 10.55
C ASP A 87 0.51 1.03 11.42
N GLY A 88 -0.27 0.07 10.94
CA GLY A 88 -0.65 -1.11 11.73
C GLY A 88 -1.72 -0.82 12.79
N TYR A 89 -2.78 -0.12 12.42
CA TYR A 89 -3.93 0.15 13.30
C TYR A 89 -4.74 -1.11 13.59
N GLU A 90 -5.31 -1.21 14.80
CA GLU A 90 -6.14 -2.33 15.27
C GLU A 90 -7.36 -2.60 14.36
N ASP A 91 -7.90 -1.55 13.72
CA ASP A 91 -9.04 -1.69 12.81
C ASP A 91 -8.68 -2.41 11.49
N ASN A 92 -7.41 -2.51 11.14
CA ASN A 92 -7.00 -3.37 10.03
C ASN A 92 -7.31 -4.85 10.30
N TYR A 93 -7.23 -5.30 11.55
CA TYR A 93 -7.63 -6.63 11.97
C TYR A 93 -9.13 -6.75 12.19
N THR A 94 -9.72 -5.81 12.95
CA THR A 94 -11.10 -5.93 13.42
C THR A 94 -12.15 -5.56 12.37
N GLN A 95 -11.80 -4.75 11.36
CA GLN A 95 -12.70 -4.25 10.33
C GLN A 95 -12.24 -4.62 8.91
N ALA A 96 -11.00 -4.27 8.53
CA ALA A 96 -10.56 -4.45 7.14
C ALA A 96 -10.39 -5.93 6.77
N LEU A 97 -9.77 -6.73 7.63
CA LEU A 97 -9.52 -8.16 7.36
C LEU A 97 -10.81 -8.95 7.09
N PRO A 98 -11.89 -8.89 7.90
CA PRO A 98 -13.14 -9.59 7.59
C PRO A 98 -13.72 -9.19 6.23
N LEU A 99 -13.69 -7.90 5.88
CA LEU A 99 -14.22 -7.40 4.61
C LEU A 99 -13.41 -7.89 3.39
N LEU A 100 -12.10 -8.03 3.54
CA LEU A 100 -11.24 -8.64 2.51
C LEU A 100 -11.56 -10.13 2.36
N GLU A 101 -11.65 -10.88 3.46
CA GLU A 101 -11.92 -12.32 3.46
C GLU A 101 -13.28 -12.67 2.86
N GLU A 102 -14.35 -11.94 3.21
CA GLU A 102 -15.69 -12.12 2.62
C GLU A 102 -15.67 -12.04 1.09
N ARG A 103 -14.69 -11.33 0.53
CA ARG A 103 -14.55 -11.12 -0.92
C ARG A 103 -13.47 -12.00 -1.56
N GLY A 104 -12.75 -12.80 -0.75
CA GLY A 104 -11.61 -13.61 -1.20
C GLY A 104 -10.42 -12.76 -1.63
N MET A 105 -10.30 -11.56 -1.05
CA MET A 105 -9.24 -10.60 -1.38
C MET A 105 -8.07 -10.70 -0.41
N LYS A 106 -6.88 -10.33 -0.90
CA LYS A 106 -5.62 -10.26 -0.15
C LYS A 106 -5.28 -8.80 0.18
N GLY A 107 -4.37 -8.60 1.11
CA GLY A 107 -3.83 -7.28 1.44
C GLY A 107 -2.47 -7.38 2.12
N GLU A 108 -1.91 -6.22 2.44
CA GLU A 108 -0.65 -6.09 3.16
C GLU A 108 -0.75 -4.97 4.20
N VAL A 109 -0.17 -5.20 5.38
CA VAL A 109 -0.12 -4.20 6.44
C VAL A 109 1.34 -3.86 6.75
N TYR A 110 1.69 -2.59 6.63
CA TYR A 110 3.00 -2.06 7.01
C TYR A 110 2.95 -1.55 8.45
N VAL A 111 3.71 -2.18 9.35
CA VAL A 111 3.62 -1.90 10.77
C VAL A 111 4.80 -1.10 11.29
N VAL A 112 4.50 -0.13 12.16
CA VAL A 112 5.48 0.59 12.97
C VAL A 112 5.77 -0.27 14.19
N THR A 113 6.96 -0.85 14.28
CA THR A 113 7.21 -1.93 15.25
C THR A 113 7.09 -1.49 16.72
N ASN A 114 7.45 -0.24 17.03
CA ASN A 114 7.30 0.30 18.38
C ASN A 114 5.86 0.71 18.73
N PHE A 115 4.91 0.59 17.80
CA PHE A 115 3.49 0.79 18.07
C PHE A 115 2.74 -0.50 18.37
N ILE A 116 3.31 -1.66 18.01
CA ILE A 116 2.70 -2.98 18.23
C ILE A 116 2.36 -3.18 19.71
N GLY A 117 1.11 -3.56 20.00
CA GLY A 117 0.57 -3.74 21.34
C GLY A 117 0.20 -2.46 22.09
N LYS A 118 0.42 -1.27 21.51
CA LYS A 118 -0.13 -0.04 22.06
C LYS A 118 -1.63 0.05 21.77
N LYS A 119 -2.36 0.79 22.59
CA LYS A 119 -3.80 1.00 22.42
C LYS A 119 -4.14 1.54 21.04
N GLY A 120 -4.99 0.82 20.30
CA GLY A 120 -5.46 1.17 18.95
C GLY A 120 -4.51 0.73 17.83
N TYR A 121 -3.50 -0.07 18.14
CA TYR A 121 -2.59 -0.70 17.19
C TYR A 121 -2.65 -2.23 17.31
N LEU A 122 -2.26 -2.91 16.25
CA LEU A 122 -2.20 -4.36 16.19
C LEU A 122 -1.29 -4.95 17.27
N THR A 123 -1.70 -6.07 17.82
CA THR A 123 -0.90 -6.90 18.73
C THR A 123 -0.09 -7.93 17.94
N TRP A 124 0.92 -8.53 18.60
CA TRP A 124 1.71 -9.61 18.01
C TRP A 124 0.87 -10.84 17.62
N ASP A 125 -0.17 -11.14 18.40
CA ASP A 125 -1.07 -12.26 18.12
C ASP A 125 -1.93 -11.99 16.89
N GLU A 126 -2.47 -10.79 16.77
CA GLU A 126 -3.25 -10.36 15.60
C GLU A 126 -2.40 -10.36 14.32
N LEU A 127 -1.17 -9.87 14.38
CA LEU A 127 -0.25 -9.91 13.24
C LEU A 127 0.03 -11.35 12.76
N ARG A 128 0.24 -12.27 13.69
CA ARG A 128 0.45 -13.69 13.36
C ARG A 128 -0.81 -14.32 12.77
N ASP A 129 -1.99 -14.00 13.31
CA ASP A 129 -3.26 -14.47 12.77
C ASP A 129 -3.53 -13.91 11.37
N MET A 130 -3.34 -12.60 11.16
CA MET A 130 -3.45 -11.97 9.84
C MET A 130 -2.56 -12.67 8.79
N GLN A 131 -1.32 -12.97 9.15
CA GLN A 131 -0.41 -13.66 8.24
C GLN A 131 -0.87 -15.09 7.92
N GLN A 132 -1.43 -15.82 8.88
CA GLN A 132 -2.01 -17.15 8.65
C GLN A 132 -3.24 -17.08 7.74
N ARG A 133 -3.98 -15.97 7.80
CA ARG A 133 -5.17 -15.69 6.98
C ARG A 133 -4.85 -15.03 5.63
N GLY A 134 -3.56 -14.96 5.24
CA GLY A 134 -3.13 -14.54 3.91
C GLY A 134 -2.87 -13.05 3.74
N ILE A 135 -2.82 -12.28 4.83
CA ILE A 135 -2.35 -10.88 4.79
C ILE A 135 -0.84 -10.86 4.93
N GLU A 136 -0.14 -10.15 4.05
CA GLU A 136 1.29 -9.93 4.18
C GLU A 136 1.58 -8.85 5.22
N ILE A 137 2.67 -9.03 5.97
CA ILE A 137 3.12 -8.05 6.96
C ILE A 137 4.45 -7.47 6.49
N GLY A 138 4.44 -6.19 6.20
CA GLY A 138 5.60 -5.39 5.85
C GLY A 138 6.04 -4.48 6.99
N CYS A 139 7.12 -3.77 6.78
CA CYS A 139 7.72 -2.88 7.77
C CYS A 139 7.47 -1.40 7.45
N HIS A 140 7.21 -0.59 8.49
CA HIS A 140 7.04 0.86 8.41
C HIS A 140 7.96 1.60 9.39
N THR A 141 9.22 1.17 9.48
CA THR A 141 10.23 1.60 10.47
C THR A 141 9.92 1.18 11.92
N ALA A 142 10.80 1.56 12.83
CA ALA A 142 10.59 1.34 14.25
C ALA A 142 9.66 2.39 14.87
N ASP A 143 9.82 3.67 14.52
CA ASP A 143 9.19 4.81 15.21
C ASP A 143 8.36 5.71 14.28
N HIS A 144 8.14 5.32 13.02
CA HIS A 144 7.48 6.15 12.01
C HIS A 144 8.23 7.46 11.70
N LEU A 145 9.56 7.45 11.80
CA LEU A 145 10.38 8.62 11.47
C LEU A 145 10.67 8.66 9.96
N PRO A 146 10.51 9.85 9.30
CA PRO A 146 11.00 10.04 7.95
C PRO A 146 12.51 9.75 7.90
N LEU A 147 12.93 8.85 6.99
CA LEU A 147 14.32 8.38 6.97
C LEU A 147 15.30 9.41 6.39
N VAL A 148 14.81 10.27 5.48
CA VAL A 148 15.62 11.36 4.92
C VAL A 148 15.93 12.38 6.02
N GLY A 149 17.22 12.66 6.22
CA GLY A 149 17.68 13.58 7.27
C GLY A 149 18.14 12.89 8.56
N LEU A 150 17.85 11.61 8.76
CA LEU A 150 18.46 10.82 9.83
C LEU A 150 19.93 10.49 9.50
N SER A 151 20.75 10.33 10.54
CA SER A 151 22.09 9.79 10.37
C SER A 151 22.03 8.34 9.85
N ARG A 152 23.11 7.87 9.20
CA ARG A 152 23.18 6.51 8.68
C ARG A 152 22.91 5.46 9.76
N ALA A 153 23.43 5.64 10.96
CA ALA A 153 23.19 4.72 12.08
C ALA A 153 21.71 4.67 12.47
N GLU A 154 21.05 5.82 12.57
CA GLU A 154 19.61 5.90 12.87
C GLU A 154 18.78 5.26 11.74
N GLN A 155 19.14 5.48 10.46
CA GLN A 155 18.47 4.82 9.33
C GLN A 155 18.58 3.29 9.42
N GLU A 156 19.77 2.77 9.76
CA GLU A 156 20.00 1.34 9.93
C GLU A 156 19.18 0.76 11.08
N ASP A 157 19.11 1.46 12.21
CA ASP A 157 18.28 1.05 13.34
C ASP A 157 16.80 1.03 12.96
N GLN A 158 16.29 2.07 12.32
CA GLN A 158 14.90 2.16 11.89
C GLN A 158 14.51 1.06 10.88
N VAL A 159 15.43 0.63 10.02
CA VAL A 159 15.18 -0.34 8.94
C VAL A 159 15.47 -1.76 9.38
N ARG A 160 16.65 -2.03 9.95
CA ARG A 160 17.11 -3.40 10.24
C ARG A 160 16.55 -3.95 11.54
N LEU A 161 16.51 -3.13 12.60
CA LEU A 161 15.99 -3.61 13.89
C LEU A 161 14.49 -3.86 13.83
N SER A 162 13.73 -3.02 13.13
CA SER A 162 12.30 -3.23 12.94
C SER A 162 12.01 -4.55 12.21
N LYS A 163 12.75 -4.85 11.13
CA LYS A 163 12.64 -6.14 10.42
C LYS A 163 12.96 -7.32 11.33
N LEU A 164 14.10 -7.25 12.01
CA LEU A 164 14.53 -8.32 12.94
C LEU A 164 13.51 -8.54 14.05
N LEU A 165 12.93 -7.48 14.60
CA LEU A 165 11.94 -7.57 15.66
C LEU A 165 10.66 -8.28 15.16
N LEU A 166 10.20 -8.01 13.95
CA LEU A 166 9.06 -8.69 13.34
C LEU A 166 9.37 -10.19 13.17
N GLU A 167 10.51 -10.52 12.57
CA GLU A 167 10.90 -11.91 12.28
C GLU A 167 11.12 -12.72 13.57
N TRP A 168 11.73 -12.14 14.61
CA TRP A 168 11.90 -12.79 15.92
C TRP A 168 10.58 -13.07 16.64
N ASN A 169 9.57 -12.24 16.41
CA ASN A 169 8.23 -12.44 16.97
C ASN A 169 7.34 -13.35 16.10
N GLY A 170 7.91 -14.03 15.12
CA GLY A 170 7.24 -15.09 14.37
C GLY A 170 6.54 -14.62 13.10
N ILE A 171 6.73 -13.36 12.69
CA ILE A 171 6.29 -12.90 11.37
C ILE A 171 7.25 -13.49 10.32
N LYS A 172 6.71 -14.32 9.44
CA LYS A 172 7.51 -15.01 8.43
C LYS A 172 7.86 -14.03 7.31
N THR A 173 9.17 -13.89 7.06
CA THR A 173 9.72 -13.22 5.87
C THR A 173 9.17 -11.83 5.62
N VAL A 174 9.67 -10.84 6.33
CA VAL A 174 9.39 -9.43 6.08
C VAL A 174 10.28 -8.96 4.93
N PHE A 175 9.70 -8.73 3.75
CA PHE A 175 10.47 -8.37 2.54
C PHE A 175 9.98 -7.10 1.86
N SER A 176 8.93 -6.49 2.36
CA SER A 176 8.33 -5.26 1.86
C SER A 176 8.41 -4.14 2.89
N PHE A 177 8.50 -2.92 2.41
CA PHE A 177 8.69 -1.72 3.23
C PHE A 177 7.77 -0.58 2.75
N SER A 178 7.22 0.22 3.66
CA SER A 178 6.59 1.49 3.34
C SER A 178 7.44 2.63 3.93
N TYR A 179 7.78 3.63 3.10
CA TYR A 179 8.52 4.79 3.57
C TYR A 179 7.60 5.73 4.37
N PRO A 180 7.89 6.03 5.65
CA PRO A 180 7.12 7.01 6.41
C PRO A 180 7.04 8.36 5.66
N ASN A 181 5.81 8.87 5.52
CA ASN A 181 5.53 10.09 4.74
C ASN A 181 6.08 10.07 3.29
N GLY A 182 6.29 8.89 2.70
CA GLY A 182 6.91 8.76 1.38
C GLY A 182 8.38 9.20 1.30
N SER A 183 9.02 9.51 2.44
CA SER A 183 10.37 10.08 2.52
C SER A 183 11.46 9.08 2.13
N CYS A 184 11.95 9.16 0.90
CA CYS A 184 12.92 8.23 0.32
C CYS A 184 13.96 8.92 -0.56
N ASN A 185 15.10 8.26 -0.72
CA ASN A 185 16.14 8.61 -1.68
C ASN A 185 16.94 7.36 -2.09
N ALA A 186 17.87 7.50 -3.01
CA ALA A 186 18.68 6.39 -3.52
C ALA A 186 19.53 5.70 -2.44
N GLU A 187 20.00 6.45 -1.42
CA GLU A 187 20.83 5.90 -0.34
C GLU A 187 20.00 5.02 0.59
N ILE A 188 18.77 5.45 0.92
CA ILE A 188 17.83 4.67 1.73
C ILE A 188 17.36 3.44 0.94
N ALA A 189 17.08 3.57 -0.35
CA ALA A 189 16.74 2.45 -1.21
C ALA A 189 17.88 1.41 -1.26
N ALA A 190 19.14 1.83 -1.31
CA ALA A 190 20.29 0.94 -1.21
C ALA A 190 20.36 0.23 0.15
N LEU A 191 20.10 0.95 1.26
CA LEU A 191 20.01 0.36 2.60
C LEU A 191 18.92 -0.72 2.68
N LEU A 192 17.75 -0.49 2.08
CA LEU A 192 16.68 -1.49 2.05
C LEU A 192 17.11 -2.75 1.28
N ARG A 193 17.74 -2.58 0.10
CA ARG A 193 18.28 -3.72 -0.67
C ARG A 193 19.31 -4.52 0.14
N ASP A 194 20.26 -3.82 0.80
CA ASP A 194 21.27 -4.42 1.68
C ASP A 194 20.67 -5.11 2.91
N SER A 195 19.46 -4.70 3.29
CA SER A 195 18.67 -5.30 4.39
C SER A 195 17.71 -6.40 3.91
N ASN A 196 17.85 -6.85 2.66
CA ASN A 196 17.04 -7.91 2.04
C ASN A 196 15.54 -7.56 1.94
N TYR A 197 15.19 -6.30 1.77
CA TYR A 197 13.86 -5.95 1.29
C TYR A 197 13.80 -6.14 -0.24
N LEU A 198 12.67 -6.61 -0.73
CA LEU A 198 12.44 -6.87 -2.15
C LEU A 198 11.65 -5.74 -2.81
N THR A 199 10.80 -5.07 -2.05
CA THR A 199 9.95 -3.98 -2.51
C THR A 199 9.84 -2.89 -1.45
N ALA A 200 9.66 -1.65 -1.91
CA ALA A 200 9.29 -0.55 -1.05
C ALA A 200 8.30 0.39 -1.76
N VAL A 201 7.31 0.87 -1.02
CA VAL A 201 6.25 1.75 -1.52
C VAL A 201 6.46 3.17 -1.03
N THR A 202 6.20 4.13 -1.93
CA THR A 202 6.28 5.57 -1.66
C THR A 202 4.89 6.18 -1.49
N GLY A 203 4.82 7.51 -1.25
CA GLY A 203 3.58 8.28 -1.34
C GLY A 203 3.29 8.85 -2.74
N ASP A 204 4.17 8.62 -3.71
CA ASP A 204 4.01 9.15 -5.06
C ASP A 204 2.84 8.48 -5.78
N ALA A 205 2.04 9.29 -6.48
CA ALA A 205 0.84 8.81 -7.14
C ALA A 205 1.12 8.22 -8.53
N GLY A 206 0.68 6.99 -8.80
CA GLY A 206 0.80 6.36 -10.11
C GLY A 206 0.48 4.87 -10.11
N PHE A 207 0.58 4.27 -11.29
CA PHE A 207 0.54 2.82 -11.51
C PHE A 207 1.96 2.28 -11.65
N ASN A 208 2.11 1.00 -11.38
CA ASN A 208 3.39 0.31 -11.42
C ASN A 208 3.42 -0.73 -12.53
N THR A 209 4.58 -0.88 -13.14
CA THR A 209 4.86 -1.92 -14.15
C THR A 209 6.05 -2.77 -13.68
N PHE A 210 6.41 -3.80 -14.45
CA PHE A 210 7.64 -4.56 -14.19
C PHE A 210 8.93 -3.75 -14.41
N GLN A 211 8.85 -2.57 -15.04
CA GLN A 211 9.98 -1.65 -15.24
C GLN A 211 10.13 -0.65 -14.09
N THR A 212 9.09 -0.50 -13.25
CA THR A 212 9.16 0.36 -12.06
C THR A 212 10.21 -0.21 -11.10
N ASP A 213 11.13 0.64 -10.61
CA ASP A 213 12.10 0.20 -9.59
C ASP A 213 11.34 -0.30 -8.35
N PRO A 214 11.53 -1.55 -7.93
CA PRO A 214 10.79 -2.13 -6.81
C PRO A 214 11.01 -1.43 -5.46
N MET A 215 12.03 -0.55 -5.35
CA MET A 215 12.24 0.29 -4.17
C MET A 215 11.51 1.63 -4.23
N PHE A 216 10.80 1.95 -5.31
CA PHE A 216 10.08 3.20 -5.49
C PHE A 216 8.70 2.98 -6.10
N LEU A 217 7.98 1.97 -5.61
CA LEU A 217 6.63 1.67 -6.10
C LEU A 217 5.66 2.79 -5.70
N GLN A 218 4.88 3.23 -6.66
CA GLN A 218 3.90 4.31 -6.52
C GLN A 218 2.59 3.77 -5.94
N ARG A 219 1.83 4.64 -5.26
CA ARG A 219 0.55 4.25 -4.66
C ARG A 219 -0.58 5.20 -5.05
N VAL A 220 -1.79 4.73 -4.93
CA VAL A 220 -3.01 5.53 -4.98
C VAL A 220 -3.48 5.74 -3.55
N ASN A 221 -3.25 6.93 -3.00
CA ASN A 221 -3.71 7.28 -1.65
C ASN A 221 -5.24 7.37 -1.59
N ILE A 222 -5.84 6.67 -0.61
CA ILE A 222 -7.28 6.59 -0.39
C ILE A 222 -7.63 7.25 0.95
N PRO A 223 -7.86 8.56 0.97
CA PRO A 223 -8.27 9.28 2.17
C PRO A 223 -9.75 9.07 2.47
N ARG A 224 -10.23 9.70 3.55
CA ARG A 224 -11.66 9.74 3.85
C ARG A 224 -12.45 10.28 2.66
N PRO A 225 -13.38 9.49 2.12
CA PRO A 225 -14.14 9.92 0.94
C PRO A 225 -15.10 11.06 1.30
N ARG A 226 -15.16 12.08 0.42
CA ARG A 226 -16.13 13.17 0.49
C ARG A 226 -17.34 12.91 -0.39
N PHE A 227 -17.13 12.13 -1.42
CA PHE A 227 -18.13 11.80 -2.46
C PHE A 227 -18.24 10.27 -2.66
N GLY A 228 -17.97 9.50 -1.60
CA GLY A 228 -18.08 8.04 -1.59
C GLY A 228 -17.27 7.38 -2.71
N LEU A 229 -17.86 6.37 -3.33
CA LEU A 229 -17.25 5.56 -4.39
C LEU A 229 -16.82 6.37 -5.63
N THR A 230 -17.50 7.49 -5.93
CA THR A 230 -17.13 8.34 -7.07
C THR A 230 -15.72 8.92 -6.91
N GLU A 231 -15.35 9.36 -5.72
CA GLU A 231 -13.99 9.86 -5.46
C GLU A 231 -12.95 8.75 -5.63
N PHE A 232 -13.23 7.56 -5.13
CA PHE A 232 -12.35 6.40 -5.28
C PHE A 232 -12.07 6.07 -6.75
N ARG A 233 -13.12 6.01 -7.58
CA ARG A 233 -13.01 5.79 -9.03
C ARG A 233 -12.17 6.86 -9.71
N LEU A 234 -12.38 8.12 -9.35
CA LEU A 234 -11.63 9.25 -9.92
C LEU A 234 -10.15 9.23 -9.52
N ARG A 235 -9.81 8.72 -8.31
CA ARG A 235 -8.41 8.58 -7.89
C ARG A 235 -7.67 7.51 -8.68
N ILE A 236 -8.29 6.35 -8.88
CA ILE A 236 -7.72 5.29 -9.73
C ILE A 236 -7.54 5.81 -11.15
N LEU A 237 -8.58 6.40 -11.75
CA LEU A 237 -8.53 6.97 -13.08
C LEU A 237 -7.43 8.05 -13.23
N LYS A 238 -7.30 8.93 -12.24
CA LYS A 238 -6.25 9.96 -12.22
C LYS A 238 -4.86 9.34 -12.21
N ALA A 239 -4.62 8.33 -11.36
CA ALA A 239 -3.33 7.66 -11.27
C ALA A 239 -2.99 6.91 -12.57
N GLU A 240 -3.97 6.29 -13.19
CA GLU A 240 -3.85 5.64 -14.50
C GLU A 240 -3.45 6.64 -15.59
N LEU A 241 -4.15 7.77 -15.69
CA LEU A 241 -3.83 8.84 -16.65
C LEU A 241 -2.43 9.40 -16.42
N PHE A 242 -2.01 9.58 -15.16
CA PHE A 242 -0.68 10.06 -14.85
C PHE A 242 0.39 9.10 -15.36
N SER A 243 0.18 7.80 -15.19
CA SER A 243 1.11 6.78 -15.71
C SER A 243 1.16 6.79 -17.24
N ILE A 244 0.01 6.89 -17.92
CA ILE A 244 -0.06 6.96 -19.39
C ILE A 244 0.69 8.19 -19.93
N PHE A 245 0.57 9.34 -19.27
CA PHE A 245 1.21 10.58 -19.70
C PHE A 245 2.60 10.83 -19.10
N GLY A 246 3.14 9.91 -18.30
CA GLY A 246 4.43 10.05 -17.64
C GLY A 246 4.49 11.21 -16.64
N ILE A 247 3.34 11.56 -16.03
CA ILE A 247 3.25 12.66 -15.05
C ILE A 247 3.62 12.11 -13.67
N ASN A 248 4.83 12.42 -13.22
CA ASN A 248 5.25 12.09 -11.86
C ASN A 248 4.76 13.17 -10.88
N GLN A 249 3.94 12.79 -9.92
CA GLN A 249 3.60 13.62 -8.77
C GLN A 249 4.38 13.14 -7.56
N HIS A 250 5.46 13.87 -7.22
CA HIS A 250 6.04 13.74 -5.90
C HIS A 250 5.14 14.49 -4.91
N LEU A 251 4.46 13.77 -4.04
CA LEU A 251 3.78 14.37 -2.92
C LEU A 251 4.87 14.84 -1.95
N GLN A 252 5.20 16.15 -1.98
CA GLN A 252 6.00 16.76 -0.94
C GLN A 252 5.14 16.78 0.32
N HIS A 253 5.50 15.97 1.30
CA HIS A 253 4.96 15.98 2.65
C HIS A 253 5.90 16.71 3.61
#